data_f73f7e077e7167965902a466075f2b3f
#
_entry.id   f73f7e077e7167965902a466075f2b3f
#
_cell.length_a   1.000
_cell.length_b   1.000
_cell.length_c   1.000
_cell.angle_alpha   90.00
_cell.angle_beta   90.00
_cell.angle_gamma   90.00
#
_symmetry.space_group_name_H-M   'P 1'
#
loop_
_entity.id
_entity.type
_entity.pdbx_description
1 polymer ?
#
loop_
_entity_poly.entity_id
_entity_poly.type
_entity_poly.pdbx_seq_one_letter_code
_entity_poly.pdbx_strand_id
1 'polypeptide(L)'
;MKKILILPLLLFFLVQGSMAQTPKWVEKAKRAVFSIVTYDKNDKMLNTGNGFFVSEDGLALSDYTLFKGAERAVVITSEGKQMPVSLILGANDMYDVIKFRVAITEKKVPALVVAKTAPATGADAWMLPYSTQKSIACVTGKVKDVSKVAGAYHYYTLSMHMKDKMVSCPVMNAEGQVFGIAQKSSGIDTVTTCYAAGAAFAMSQKISALSLGDAALKSIGIRKGLPETEDQALVYLFMASSSLSGEDYEKLLDDFIRQFPANADGYLRRANYYASKGKDDQTWYDKAVADFNQALKVAQKKDDVYYNIGKLMYAYQLSKPEKTYKDWTYDTALKNVRQAIAIDPLPIYIQMEGDILFAQQDYAGALAAYEKVNTSNIA
;
A
#
# COMPACT_ATOMS: atom_id res chain seq x y z
N MET A 1 -84.16 -35.39 -26.70
CA MET A 1 -83.40 -34.11 -26.72
C MET A 1 -82.33 -34.13 -25.65
N LYS A 2 -81.08 -34.43 -26.01
CA LYS A 2 -79.93 -34.47 -25.07
C LYS A 2 -79.26 -33.09 -25.04
N LYS A 3 -79.26 -32.42 -23.87
CA LYS A 3 -78.54 -31.15 -23.66
C LYS A 3 -77.10 -31.50 -23.38
N ILE A 4 -76.19 -31.06 -24.26
CA ILE A 4 -74.75 -31.09 -24.10
C ILE A 4 -74.38 -29.88 -23.29
N LEU A 5 -73.83 -30.09 -22.08
CA LEU A 5 -73.27 -29.05 -21.20
C LEU A 5 -71.80 -28.86 -21.57
N ILE A 6 -71.46 -27.75 -22.21
CA ILE A 6 -70.09 -27.37 -22.52
C ILE A 6 -69.54 -26.61 -21.31
N LEU A 7 -68.59 -27.27 -20.60
CA LEU A 7 -67.85 -26.67 -19.51
C LEU A 7 -66.64 -25.90 -20.05
N PRO A 8 -66.50 -24.59 -19.82
CA PRO A 8 -65.30 -23.85 -20.26
C PRO A 8 -64.14 -24.20 -19.36
N LEU A 9 -63.10 -24.82 -19.91
CA LEU A 9 -61.85 -25.11 -19.29
C LEU A 9 -61.05 -23.78 -19.12
N LEU A 10 -61.12 -23.18 -17.94
CA LEU A 10 -60.33 -21.98 -17.59
C LEU A 10 -58.88 -22.41 -17.39
N LEU A 11 -58.04 -22.18 -18.41
CA LEU A 11 -56.59 -22.33 -18.31
C LEU A 11 -56.04 -21.20 -17.44
N PHE A 12 -55.85 -21.48 -16.15
CA PHE A 12 -55.06 -20.62 -15.27
C PHE A 12 -53.59 -20.74 -15.67
N PHE A 13 -53.08 -19.81 -16.44
CA PHE A 13 -51.64 -19.58 -16.59
C PHE A 13 -51.11 -19.04 -15.26
N LEU A 14 -50.62 -19.95 -14.43
CA LEU A 14 -49.76 -19.63 -13.32
C LEU A 14 -48.47 -19.01 -13.89
N VAL A 15 -48.42 -17.69 -13.97
CA VAL A 15 -47.19 -16.96 -14.09
C VAL A 15 -46.44 -17.20 -12.77
N GLN A 16 -45.67 -18.26 -12.72
CA GLN A 16 -44.64 -18.43 -11.68
C GLN A 16 -43.62 -17.34 -11.90
N GLY A 17 -43.81 -16.20 -11.22
CA GLY A 17 -42.73 -15.24 -11.03
C GLY A 17 -41.58 -16.02 -10.38
N SER A 18 -40.56 -16.36 -11.16
CA SER A 18 -39.32 -16.91 -10.62
C SER A 18 -38.78 -15.88 -9.64
N MET A 19 -39.07 -16.05 -8.36
CA MET A 19 -38.28 -15.41 -7.32
C MET A 19 -36.86 -15.94 -7.52
N ALA A 20 -35.99 -15.13 -8.10
CA ALA A 20 -34.58 -15.46 -8.30
C ALA A 20 -34.04 -15.88 -6.93
N GLN A 21 -33.76 -17.14 -6.76
CA GLN A 21 -33.21 -17.69 -5.51
C GLN A 21 -31.92 -16.95 -5.23
N THR A 22 -31.80 -16.34 -4.05
CA THR A 22 -30.58 -15.68 -3.63
C THR A 22 -29.39 -16.63 -3.80
N PRO A 23 -28.36 -16.30 -4.56
CA PRO A 23 -27.23 -17.18 -4.81
C PRO A 23 -26.59 -17.65 -3.50
N LYS A 24 -26.21 -18.91 -3.42
CA LYS A 24 -25.65 -19.53 -2.20
C LYS A 24 -24.38 -18.81 -1.67
N TRP A 25 -23.62 -18.18 -2.55
CA TRP A 25 -22.40 -17.45 -2.17
C TRP A 25 -22.68 -16.15 -1.39
N VAL A 26 -23.89 -15.57 -1.48
CA VAL A 26 -24.24 -14.28 -0.85
C VAL A 26 -24.00 -14.31 0.65
N GLU A 27 -24.38 -15.38 1.35
CA GLU A 27 -24.22 -15.51 2.79
C GLU A 27 -22.74 -15.49 3.24
N LYS A 28 -21.84 -16.00 2.42
CA LYS A 28 -20.40 -15.93 2.66
C LYS A 28 -19.85 -14.55 2.29
N ALA A 29 -20.22 -14.04 1.13
CA ALA A 29 -19.72 -12.80 0.57
C ALA A 29 -20.07 -11.56 1.42
N LYS A 30 -21.25 -11.52 2.03
CA LYS A 30 -21.70 -10.39 2.85
C LYS A 30 -20.76 -10.06 4.02
N ARG A 31 -20.07 -11.06 4.57
CA ARG A 31 -19.13 -10.87 5.68
C ARG A 31 -17.86 -10.11 5.27
N ALA A 32 -17.55 -10.08 3.98
CA ALA A 32 -16.41 -9.35 3.45
C ALA A 32 -16.75 -7.87 3.17
N VAL A 33 -18.03 -7.48 3.15
CA VAL A 33 -18.48 -6.10 2.93
C VAL A 33 -18.59 -5.40 4.27
N PHE A 34 -18.09 -4.16 4.34
CA PHE A 34 -18.03 -3.36 5.56
C PHE A 34 -18.44 -1.91 5.28
N SER A 35 -18.78 -1.19 6.34
CA SER A 35 -18.92 0.27 6.30
C SER A 35 -17.58 0.93 6.63
N ILE A 36 -17.33 2.12 6.05
CA ILE A 36 -16.16 2.95 6.32
C ILE A 36 -16.62 4.26 6.91
N VAL A 37 -15.91 4.75 7.91
CA VAL A 37 -16.01 6.11 8.44
C VAL A 37 -14.64 6.76 8.36
N THR A 38 -14.56 7.94 7.75
CA THR A 38 -13.33 8.73 7.63
C THR A 38 -13.39 9.98 8.50
N TYR A 39 -12.23 10.44 8.96
CA TYR A 39 -12.10 11.56 9.88
C TYR A 39 -10.99 12.50 9.44
N ASP A 40 -11.19 13.81 9.65
CA ASP A 40 -10.19 14.84 9.40
C ASP A 40 -9.13 14.91 10.54
N LYS A 41 -8.19 15.86 10.42
CA LYS A 41 -7.15 16.13 11.43
C LYS A 41 -7.65 16.55 12.82
N ASN A 42 -8.90 16.96 12.93
CA ASN A 42 -9.53 17.35 14.18
C ASN A 42 -10.46 16.24 14.73
N ASP A 43 -10.33 15.02 14.20
CA ASP A 43 -11.18 13.87 14.53
C ASP A 43 -12.68 14.07 14.21
N LYS A 44 -13.00 15.05 13.37
CA LYS A 44 -14.36 15.26 12.88
C LYS A 44 -14.65 14.29 11.74
N MET A 45 -15.79 13.63 11.79
CA MET A 45 -16.26 12.74 10.72
C MET A 45 -16.40 13.52 9.41
N LEU A 46 -15.75 13.02 8.34
CA LEU A 46 -15.83 13.58 7.00
C LEU A 46 -16.88 12.85 6.16
N ASN A 47 -16.70 11.55 5.97
CA ASN A 47 -17.52 10.76 5.08
C ASN A 47 -17.85 9.40 5.70
N THR A 48 -18.94 8.81 5.20
CA THR A 48 -19.29 7.41 5.44
C THR A 48 -19.60 6.74 4.11
N GLY A 49 -19.20 5.48 3.97
CA GLY A 49 -19.45 4.71 2.75
C GLY A 49 -19.22 3.23 2.99
N ASN A 50 -18.95 2.51 1.92
CA ASN A 50 -18.74 1.07 1.97
C ASN A 50 -17.38 0.70 1.39
N GLY A 51 -16.98 -0.53 1.64
CA GLY A 51 -15.84 -1.18 1.03
C GLY A 51 -15.94 -2.68 1.25
N PHE A 52 -14.97 -3.39 0.73
CA PHE A 52 -14.93 -4.84 0.87
C PHE A 52 -13.50 -5.37 0.88
N PHE A 53 -13.29 -6.44 1.64
CA PHE A 53 -12.03 -7.15 1.66
C PHE A 53 -11.86 -7.99 0.39
N VAL A 54 -10.66 -7.98 -0.18
CA VAL A 54 -10.25 -8.79 -1.33
C VAL A 54 -9.12 -9.75 -1.01
N SER A 55 -8.61 -9.73 0.22
CA SER A 55 -7.65 -10.69 0.76
C SER A 55 -7.89 -10.91 2.25
N GLU A 56 -7.57 -12.13 2.72
CA GLU A 56 -7.76 -12.52 4.13
C GLU A 56 -6.84 -11.76 5.10
N ASP A 57 -5.80 -11.10 4.61
CA ASP A 57 -4.85 -10.28 5.38
C ASP A 57 -5.25 -8.79 5.53
N GLY A 58 -6.49 -8.45 5.16
CA GLY A 58 -7.05 -7.11 5.32
C GLY A 58 -6.84 -6.17 4.13
N LEU A 59 -6.41 -6.68 2.94
CA LEU A 59 -6.42 -5.88 1.73
C LEU A 59 -7.86 -5.59 1.31
N ALA A 60 -8.16 -4.32 0.98
CA ALA A 60 -9.51 -3.86 0.75
C ALA A 60 -9.61 -2.82 -0.37
N LEU A 61 -10.81 -2.69 -0.94
CA LEU A 61 -11.15 -1.75 -1.99
C LEU A 61 -12.35 -0.89 -1.59
N SER A 62 -12.35 0.36 -2.08
CA SER A 62 -13.46 1.31 -1.95
C SER A 62 -13.33 2.41 -3.01
N ASP A 63 -14.10 3.50 -2.90
CA ASP A 63 -13.92 4.71 -3.68
C ASP A 63 -12.91 5.67 -3.01
N TYR A 64 -12.19 6.42 -3.84
CA TYR A 64 -11.20 7.42 -3.41
C TYR A 64 -11.86 8.62 -2.70
N THR A 65 -13.03 9.04 -3.16
CA THR A 65 -13.74 10.22 -2.64
C THR A 65 -14.00 10.12 -1.14
N LEU A 66 -14.23 8.93 -0.60
CA LEU A 66 -14.38 8.73 0.85
C LEU A 66 -13.13 9.12 1.64
N PHE A 67 -11.95 8.95 1.05
CA PHE A 67 -10.65 9.14 1.73
C PHE A 67 -10.05 10.52 1.49
N LYS A 68 -10.58 11.30 0.56
CA LYS A 68 -10.06 12.65 0.27
C LYS A 68 -10.17 13.55 1.49
N GLY A 69 -9.05 14.09 1.97
CA GLY A 69 -8.95 14.90 3.19
C GLY A 69 -8.95 14.10 4.50
N ALA A 70 -8.98 12.77 4.44
CA ALA A 70 -9.00 11.94 5.63
C ALA A 70 -7.60 11.76 6.25
N GLU A 71 -7.49 11.98 7.56
CA GLU A 71 -6.29 11.68 8.36
C GLU A 71 -6.35 10.29 8.99
N ARG A 72 -7.54 9.77 9.20
CA ARG A 72 -7.77 8.38 9.60
C ARG A 72 -9.09 7.84 9.06
N ALA A 73 -9.17 6.52 8.98
CA ALA A 73 -10.40 5.82 8.62
C ALA A 73 -10.59 4.57 9.47
N VAL A 74 -11.84 4.22 9.73
CA VAL A 74 -12.24 3.03 10.49
C VAL A 74 -13.22 2.21 9.65
N VAL A 75 -12.95 0.94 9.55
CA VAL A 75 -13.83 -0.07 8.94
C VAL A 75 -14.72 -0.67 10.03
N ILE A 76 -16.00 -0.83 9.73
CA ILE A 76 -16.99 -1.45 10.62
C ILE A 76 -17.56 -2.67 9.90
N THR A 77 -17.23 -3.88 10.38
CA THR A 77 -17.69 -5.13 9.77
C THR A 77 -19.19 -5.37 9.98
N SER A 78 -19.75 -6.33 9.26
CA SER A 78 -21.15 -6.76 9.45
C SER A 78 -21.45 -7.27 10.87
N GLU A 79 -20.44 -7.62 11.65
CA GLU A 79 -20.52 -8.04 13.04
C GLU A 79 -20.34 -6.88 14.03
N GLY A 80 -20.18 -5.62 13.52
CA GLY A 80 -19.98 -4.42 14.31
C GLY A 80 -18.56 -4.20 14.82
N LYS A 81 -17.60 -5.03 14.40
CA LYS A 81 -16.21 -4.89 14.80
C LYS A 81 -15.56 -3.71 14.08
N GLN A 82 -14.87 -2.87 14.83
CA GLN A 82 -14.15 -1.71 14.32
C GLN A 82 -12.67 -2.03 14.13
N MET A 83 -12.12 -1.69 12.98
CA MET A 83 -10.71 -1.89 12.64
C MET A 83 -10.15 -0.66 11.91
N PRO A 84 -8.98 -0.14 12.28
CA PRO A 84 -8.41 1.03 11.61
C PRO A 84 -7.83 0.69 10.24
N VAL A 85 -7.93 1.63 9.31
CA VAL A 85 -7.15 1.59 8.06
C VAL A 85 -5.71 1.96 8.40
N SER A 86 -4.78 1.09 8.06
CA SER A 86 -3.36 1.25 8.42
C SER A 86 -2.51 1.87 7.30
N LEU A 87 -2.79 1.55 6.04
CA LEU A 87 -2.00 1.98 4.89
C LEU A 87 -2.87 2.22 3.67
N ILE A 88 -2.57 3.24 2.90
CA ILE A 88 -3.05 3.41 1.53
C ILE A 88 -2.04 2.77 0.59
N LEU A 89 -2.51 1.90 -0.29
CA LEU A 89 -1.67 1.11 -1.20
C LEU A 89 -1.80 1.53 -2.67
N GLY A 90 -2.67 2.48 -2.96
CA GLY A 90 -2.86 3.07 -4.27
C GLY A 90 -4.23 3.72 -4.39
N ALA A 91 -4.33 4.77 -5.20
CA ALA A 91 -5.56 5.50 -5.44
C ALA A 91 -5.58 6.02 -6.88
N ASN A 92 -6.79 6.27 -7.40
CA ASN A 92 -7.01 6.94 -8.65
C ASN A 92 -8.25 7.82 -8.53
N ASP A 93 -8.08 9.12 -8.65
CA ASP A 93 -9.14 10.12 -8.49
C ASP A 93 -10.07 10.23 -9.72
N MET A 94 -9.55 9.94 -10.92
CA MET A 94 -10.33 9.98 -12.15
C MET A 94 -11.40 8.89 -12.19
N TYR A 95 -11.06 7.69 -11.75
CA TYR A 95 -11.98 6.53 -11.71
C TYR A 95 -12.53 6.26 -10.32
N ASP A 96 -12.23 7.14 -9.37
CA ASP A 96 -12.73 7.12 -8.00
C ASP A 96 -12.55 5.76 -7.32
N VAL A 97 -11.33 5.24 -7.32
CA VAL A 97 -10.99 3.95 -6.68
C VAL A 97 -9.81 4.08 -5.75
N ILE A 98 -9.81 3.29 -4.68
CA ILE A 98 -8.72 3.22 -3.72
C ILE A 98 -8.47 1.78 -3.26
N LYS A 99 -7.20 1.43 -3.12
CA LYS A 99 -6.71 0.18 -2.52
C LYS A 99 -6.01 0.51 -1.22
N PHE A 100 -6.38 -0.17 -0.14
CA PHE A 100 -5.84 0.10 1.19
C PHE A 100 -5.77 -1.17 2.04
N ARG A 101 -5.06 -1.08 3.16
CA ARG A 101 -4.94 -2.16 4.14
C ARG A 101 -5.61 -1.78 5.44
N VAL A 102 -6.38 -2.70 5.97
CA VAL A 102 -6.99 -2.61 7.30
C VAL A 102 -6.12 -3.39 8.28
N ALA A 103 -5.84 -2.80 9.44
CA ALA A 103 -5.13 -3.50 10.52
C ALA A 103 -6.08 -4.51 11.18
N ILE A 104 -5.99 -5.76 10.76
CA ILE A 104 -6.79 -6.84 11.33
C ILE A 104 -6.17 -7.31 12.65
N THR A 105 -7.02 -7.60 13.63
CA THR A 105 -6.60 -8.16 14.93
C THR A 105 -6.75 -9.68 14.98
N GLU A 106 -7.45 -10.25 14.03
CA GLU A 106 -7.65 -11.67 13.87
C GLU A 106 -6.62 -12.25 12.90
N LYS A 107 -6.50 -13.58 12.90
CA LYS A 107 -5.59 -14.25 11.98
C LYS A 107 -5.96 -13.99 10.51
N LYS A 108 -7.27 -13.84 10.23
CA LYS A 108 -7.79 -13.58 8.89
C LYS A 108 -9.21 -12.99 8.93
N VAL A 109 -9.57 -12.28 7.86
CA VAL A 109 -10.92 -11.76 7.61
C VAL A 109 -11.56 -12.47 6.40
N PRO A 110 -12.91 -12.52 6.29
CA PRO A 110 -13.57 -12.92 5.06
C PRO A 110 -13.17 -12.01 3.89
N ALA A 111 -12.95 -12.59 2.71
CA ALA A 111 -12.54 -11.84 1.52
C ALA A 111 -13.30 -12.30 0.27
N LEU A 112 -13.52 -11.38 -0.67
CA LEU A 112 -14.08 -11.62 -1.99
C LEU A 112 -12.96 -11.95 -2.99
N VAL A 113 -13.27 -12.81 -3.93
CA VAL A 113 -12.38 -13.10 -5.05
C VAL A 113 -12.64 -12.09 -6.16
N VAL A 114 -11.62 -11.40 -6.64
CA VAL A 114 -11.72 -10.50 -7.80
C VAL A 114 -11.80 -11.34 -9.08
N ALA A 115 -12.78 -11.04 -9.92
CA ALA A 115 -12.96 -11.70 -11.22
C ALA A 115 -11.76 -11.46 -12.13
N LYS A 116 -11.24 -12.53 -12.74
CA LYS A 116 -10.10 -12.45 -13.67
C LYS A 116 -10.50 -11.95 -15.06
N THR A 117 -11.76 -12.16 -15.43
CA THR A 117 -12.31 -11.76 -16.73
C THR A 117 -13.48 -10.82 -16.53
N ALA A 118 -13.60 -9.83 -17.42
CA ALA A 118 -14.76 -8.93 -17.44
C ALA A 118 -16.01 -9.71 -17.87
N PRO A 119 -17.18 -9.49 -17.22
CA PRO A 119 -18.44 -10.05 -17.71
C PRO A 119 -18.81 -9.42 -19.05
N ALA A 120 -19.48 -10.19 -19.90
CA ALA A 120 -19.99 -9.68 -21.18
C ALA A 120 -21.25 -8.81 -20.98
N THR A 121 -21.55 -7.97 -21.97
CA THR A 121 -22.84 -7.26 -22.07
C THR A 121 -23.98 -8.28 -22.04
N GLY A 122 -25.02 -7.99 -21.26
CA GLY A 122 -26.16 -8.88 -21.02
C GLY A 122 -25.98 -9.86 -19.85
N ALA A 123 -24.76 -10.02 -19.31
CA ALA A 123 -24.51 -10.88 -18.17
C ALA A 123 -25.27 -10.40 -16.92
N ASP A 124 -25.72 -11.33 -16.10
CA ASP A 124 -26.34 -11.00 -14.82
C ASP A 124 -25.32 -10.41 -13.84
N ALA A 125 -25.77 -9.48 -13.02
CA ALA A 125 -24.97 -8.78 -12.03
C ALA A 125 -25.72 -8.65 -10.70
N TRP A 126 -25.00 -8.75 -9.59
CA TRP A 126 -25.51 -8.63 -8.23
C TRP A 126 -24.71 -7.58 -7.48
N MET A 127 -25.36 -6.54 -6.97
CA MET A 127 -24.75 -5.59 -6.06
C MET A 127 -25.04 -6.04 -4.62
N LEU A 128 -23.99 -6.17 -3.81
CA LEU A 128 -24.07 -6.67 -2.44
C LEU A 128 -23.85 -5.53 -1.44
N PRO A 129 -24.94 -4.97 -0.84
CA PRO A 129 -24.80 -3.87 0.12
C PRO A 129 -24.24 -4.32 1.46
N TYR A 130 -23.62 -3.41 2.19
CA TYR A 130 -23.31 -3.61 3.60
C TYR A 130 -24.60 -3.77 4.42
N SER A 131 -24.60 -4.69 5.36
CA SER A 131 -25.69 -4.86 6.30
C SER A 131 -25.26 -5.64 7.54
N THR A 132 -25.80 -5.25 8.66
CA THR A 132 -25.72 -6.00 9.94
C THR A 132 -26.86 -7.01 10.12
N GLN A 133 -27.83 -7.05 9.19
CA GLN A 133 -28.96 -7.97 9.25
C GLN A 133 -28.56 -9.38 8.79
N LYS A 134 -29.23 -10.41 9.36
CA LYS A 134 -29.01 -11.81 8.98
C LYS A 134 -29.35 -12.09 7.52
N SER A 135 -30.41 -11.49 7.01
CA SER A 135 -30.87 -11.66 5.63
C SER A 135 -30.60 -10.37 4.85
N ILE A 136 -29.90 -10.48 3.72
CA ILE A 136 -29.62 -9.39 2.79
C ILE A 136 -30.24 -9.69 1.44
N ALA A 137 -30.98 -8.71 0.91
CA ALA A 137 -31.39 -8.71 -0.49
C ALA A 137 -30.28 -8.07 -1.33
N CYS A 138 -29.69 -8.81 -2.26
CA CYS A 138 -28.87 -8.23 -3.32
C CYS A 138 -29.76 -7.41 -4.26
N VAL A 139 -29.19 -6.33 -4.79
CA VAL A 139 -29.78 -5.67 -5.96
C VAL A 139 -29.30 -6.42 -7.20
N THR A 140 -30.25 -6.85 -8.02
CA THR A 140 -29.96 -7.61 -9.24
C THR A 140 -30.18 -6.76 -10.47
N GLY A 141 -29.43 -7.03 -11.52
CA GLY A 141 -29.54 -6.37 -12.81
C GLY A 141 -28.63 -7.04 -13.82
N LYS A 142 -28.34 -6.30 -14.91
CA LYS A 142 -27.48 -6.82 -15.99
C LYS A 142 -26.40 -5.82 -16.34
N VAL A 143 -25.30 -6.31 -16.87
CA VAL A 143 -24.27 -5.50 -17.52
C VAL A 143 -24.86 -4.94 -18.81
N LYS A 144 -25.05 -3.62 -18.90
CA LYS A 144 -25.62 -2.92 -20.05
C LYS A 144 -24.54 -2.57 -21.09
N ASP A 145 -23.36 -2.14 -20.58
CA ASP A 145 -22.22 -1.79 -21.41
C ASP A 145 -20.90 -2.07 -20.68
N VAL A 146 -19.86 -2.34 -21.44
CA VAL A 146 -18.49 -2.60 -20.97
C VAL A 146 -17.51 -1.70 -21.74
N SER A 147 -17.08 -0.62 -21.11
CA SER A 147 -16.12 0.31 -21.70
C SER A 147 -14.70 0.00 -21.24
N LYS A 148 -13.70 0.20 -22.08
CA LYS A 148 -12.29 0.02 -21.73
C LYS A 148 -11.76 1.24 -20.97
N VAL A 149 -11.00 0.96 -19.91
CA VAL A 149 -10.20 1.90 -19.14
C VAL A 149 -8.75 1.49 -19.26
N ALA A 150 -7.83 2.42 -19.42
CA ALA A 150 -6.38 2.19 -19.38
C ALA A 150 -5.92 0.74 -19.72
N GLY A 151 -5.81 0.40 -20.98
CA GLY A 151 -5.34 -0.91 -21.46
C GLY A 151 -6.40 -2.02 -21.34
N ALA A 152 -6.18 -2.98 -20.41
CA ALA A 152 -7.01 -4.19 -20.27
C ALA A 152 -8.15 -4.04 -19.25
N TYR A 153 -8.26 -2.90 -18.57
CA TYR A 153 -9.26 -2.69 -17.52
C TYR A 153 -10.58 -2.16 -18.06
N HIS A 154 -11.65 -2.28 -17.27
CA HIS A 154 -13.00 -2.01 -17.71
C HIS A 154 -13.76 -1.11 -16.73
N TYR A 155 -14.73 -0.38 -17.30
CA TYR A 155 -15.76 0.38 -16.61
C TYR A 155 -17.12 -0.11 -17.09
N TYR A 156 -18.08 -0.25 -16.19
CA TYR A 156 -19.34 -0.91 -16.48
C TYR A 156 -20.52 0.03 -16.33
N THR A 157 -21.45 -0.03 -17.25
CA THR A 157 -22.81 0.50 -17.09
C THR A 157 -23.73 -0.68 -16.75
N LEU A 158 -24.51 -0.52 -15.68
CA LEU A 158 -25.34 -1.57 -15.14
C LEU A 158 -26.81 -1.15 -15.16
N SER A 159 -27.72 -2.05 -15.58
CA SER A 159 -29.16 -1.85 -15.50
C SER A 159 -29.67 -2.33 -14.14
N MET A 160 -29.45 -1.52 -13.11
CA MET A 160 -29.95 -1.79 -11.75
C MET A 160 -30.17 -0.49 -10.97
N HIS A 161 -31.13 -0.53 -10.06
CA HIS A 161 -31.38 0.58 -9.15
C HIS A 161 -30.36 0.62 -8.02
N MET A 162 -29.65 1.75 -7.85
CA MET A 162 -28.71 1.96 -6.77
C MET A 162 -29.19 3.07 -5.83
N LYS A 163 -29.31 2.78 -4.56
CA LYS A 163 -29.55 3.75 -3.49
C LYS A 163 -28.23 4.38 -3.06
N ASP A 164 -28.26 5.61 -2.50
CA ASP A 164 -27.05 6.32 -2.06
C ASP A 164 -26.18 5.50 -1.10
N LYS A 165 -26.79 4.69 -0.23
CA LYS A 165 -26.10 3.81 0.70
C LYS A 165 -25.37 2.62 0.06
N MET A 166 -25.46 2.47 -1.26
CA MET A 166 -24.86 1.35 -2.01
C MET A 166 -23.63 1.79 -2.82
N VAL A 167 -23.22 3.05 -2.71
CA VAL A 167 -21.96 3.51 -3.32
C VAL A 167 -20.79 2.73 -2.71
N SER A 168 -19.83 2.35 -3.54
CA SER A 168 -18.65 1.54 -3.20
C SER A 168 -18.93 0.10 -2.80
N CYS A 169 -20.18 -0.39 -2.93
CA CYS A 169 -20.48 -1.80 -2.75
C CYS A 169 -19.89 -2.66 -3.87
N PRO A 170 -19.51 -3.92 -3.60
CA PRO A 170 -19.04 -4.84 -4.63
C PRO A 170 -20.17 -5.23 -5.59
N VAL A 171 -19.83 -5.24 -6.89
CA VAL A 171 -20.69 -5.79 -7.95
C VAL A 171 -20.13 -7.14 -8.36
N MET A 172 -20.98 -8.17 -8.27
CA MET A 172 -20.61 -9.58 -8.37
C MET A 172 -21.14 -10.22 -9.64
N ASN A 173 -20.42 -11.20 -10.17
CA ASN A 173 -20.89 -12.09 -11.23
C ASN A 173 -21.68 -13.30 -10.65
N ALA A 174 -22.15 -14.18 -11.51
CA ALA A 174 -22.92 -15.36 -11.11
C ALA A 174 -22.16 -16.33 -10.20
N GLU A 175 -20.84 -16.38 -10.34
CA GLU A 175 -19.92 -17.21 -9.54
C GLU A 175 -19.60 -16.61 -8.17
N GLY A 176 -20.10 -15.41 -7.87
CA GLY A 176 -19.80 -14.70 -6.62
C GLY A 176 -18.41 -14.07 -6.59
N GLN A 177 -17.85 -13.74 -7.75
CA GLN A 177 -16.61 -13.00 -7.87
C GLN A 177 -16.91 -11.52 -8.10
N VAL A 178 -16.16 -10.62 -7.47
CA VAL A 178 -16.34 -9.19 -7.64
C VAL A 178 -15.65 -8.71 -8.92
N PHE A 179 -16.40 -8.07 -9.83
CA PHE A 179 -15.87 -7.48 -11.04
C PHE A 179 -15.89 -5.95 -11.02
N GLY A 180 -16.69 -5.33 -10.14
CA GLY A 180 -16.82 -3.88 -10.10
C GLY A 180 -17.04 -3.31 -8.70
N ILE A 181 -16.77 -2.02 -8.56
CA ILE A 181 -17.06 -1.17 -7.40
C ILE A 181 -18.17 -0.22 -7.82
N ALA A 182 -19.33 -0.29 -7.17
CA ALA A 182 -20.52 0.48 -7.54
C ALA A 182 -20.31 1.99 -7.39
N GLN A 183 -20.64 2.75 -8.44
CA GLN A 183 -20.54 4.19 -8.47
C GLN A 183 -21.88 4.83 -8.84
N LYS A 184 -22.18 5.98 -8.23
CA LYS A 184 -23.41 6.72 -8.48
C LYS A 184 -23.37 7.33 -9.88
N SER A 185 -24.51 7.26 -10.58
CA SER A 185 -24.70 8.02 -11.82
C SER A 185 -24.74 9.53 -11.53
N SER A 186 -24.03 10.31 -12.32
CA SER A 186 -24.16 11.77 -12.35
C SER A 186 -25.25 12.25 -13.34
N GLY A 187 -25.88 11.33 -14.07
CA GLY A 187 -26.87 11.62 -15.09
C GLY A 187 -28.32 11.67 -14.57
N ILE A 188 -29.25 12.03 -15.47
CA ILE A 188 -30.68 12.21 -15.16
C ILE A 188 -31.38 10.87 -14.84
N ASP A 189 -30.89 9.73 -15.38
CA ASP A 189 -31.46 8.41 -15.12
C ASP A 189 -30.68 7.66 -14.03
N THR A 190 -30.93 8.03 -12.76
CA THR A 190 -30.36 7.35 -11.60
C THR A 190 -31.24 6.20 -11.10
N VAL A 191 -32.46 6.03 -11.63
CA VAL A 191 -33.45 5.07 -11.13
C VAL A 191 -33.18 3.66 -11.68
N THR A 192 -32.73 3.56 -12.93
CA THR A 192 -32.56 2.28 -13.64
C THR A 192 -31.13 1.99 -14.06
N THR A 193 -30.23 2.96 -13.94
CA THR A 193 -28.85 2.83 -14.40
C THR A 193 -27.87 3.27 -13.32
N CYS A 194 -26.86 2.46 -13.05
CA CYS A 194 -25.69 2.83 -12.25
C CYS A 194 -24.40 2.39 -12.95
N TYR A 195 -23.28 2.77 -12.39
CA TYR A 195 -21.95 2.51 -12.94
C TYR A 195 -21.12 1.65 -11.98
N ALA A 196 -20.06 1.06 -12.50
CA ALA A 196 -19.05 0.42 -11.65
C ALA A 196 -17.64 0.55 -12.26
N ALA A 197 -16.70 1.00 -11.45
CA ALA A 197 -15.28 0.91 -11.79
C ALA A 197 -14.80 -0.54 -11.65
N GLY A 198 -13.98 -1.01 -12.57
CA GLY A 198 -13.48 -2.37 -12.56
C GLY A 198 -12.67 -2.70 -11.30
N ALA A 199 -13.04 -3.75 -10.58
CA ALA A 199 -12.31 -4.18 -9.38
C ALA A 199 -10.86 -4.57 -9.69
N ALA A 200 -10.59 -5.17 -10.86
CA ALA A 200 -9.24 -5.47 -11.33
C ALA A 200 -8.41 -4.19 -11.54
N PHE A 201 -9.04 -3.09 -12.01
CA PHE A 201 -8.39 -1.79 -12.11
C PHE A 201 -8.04 -1.23 -10.73
N ALA A 202 -8.97 -1.27 -9.78
CA ALA A 202 -8.69 -0.85 -8.40
C ALA A 202 -7.56 -1.68 -7.76
N MET A 203 -7.53 -3.00 -8.00
CA MET A 203 -6.45 -3.88 -7.56
C MET A 203 -5.08 -3.52 -8.16
N SER A 204 -5.03 -3.02 -9.40
CA SER A 204 -3.80 -2.62 -10.07
C SER A 204 -3.19 -1.33 -9.54
N GLN A 205 -3.94 -0.55 -8.76
CA GLN A 205 -3.41 0.67 -8.15
C GLN A 205 -2.28 0.32 -7.18
N LYS A 206 -1.18 1.06 -7.24
CA LYS A 206 0.01 0.81 -6.42
C LYS A 206 0.76 2.08 -6.09
N ILE A 207 1.49 2.04 -4.99
CA ILE A 207 2.49 3.04 -4.69
C ILE A 207 3.71 2.80 -5.59
N SER A 208 4.25 3.85 -6.16
CA SER A 208 5.47 3.86 -6.97
C SER A 208 6.49 4.82 -6.37
N ALA A 209 7.70 4.82 -6.91
CA ALA A 209 8.73 5.78 -6.51
C ALA A 209 8.26 7.26 -6.68
N LEU A 210 7.40 7.53 -7.65
CA LEU A 210 6.88 8.88 -7.93
C LEU A 210 5.62 9.26 -7.14
N SER A 211 5.05 8.34 -6.36
CA SER A 211 3.78 8.56 -5.63
C SER A 211 3.85 9.67 -4.57
N LEU A 212 5.05 10.06 -4.12
CA LEU A 212 5.23 11.24 -3.26
C LEU A 212 4.78 12.55 -3.95
N GLY A 213 4.77 12.59 -5.29
CA GLY A 213 4.29 13.73 -6.09
C GLY A 213 2.81 13.67 -6.44
N ASP A 214 2.16 12.52 -6.28
CA ASP A 214 0.78 12.27 -6.71
C ASP A 214 -0.23 13.08 -5.90
N ALA A 215 -1.08 13.89 -6.59
CA ALA A 215 -2.04 14.78 -5.96
C ALA A 215 -3.17 14.02 -5.25
N ALA A 216 -3.64 12.89 -5.82
CA ALA A 216 -4.67 12.07 -5.20
C ALA A 216 -4.16 11.48 -3.88
N LEU A 217 -2.95 10.91 -3.87
CA LEU A 217 -2.34 10.34 -2.66
C LEU A 217 -1.99 11.43 -1.63
N LYS A 218 -1.53 12.61 -2.05
CA LYS A 218 -1.25 13.74 -1.14
C LYS A 218 -2.48 14.26 -0.42
N SER A 219 -3.65 14.18 -1.05
CA SER A 219 -4.91 14.64 -0.45
C SER A 219 -5.39 13.75 0.71
N ILE A 220 -4.77 12.61 0.94
CA ILE A 220 -5.10 11.66 2.01
C ILE A 220 -4.01 11.72 3.06
N GLY A 221 -4.31 12.04 4.32
CA GLY A 221 -3.35 12.08 5.44
C GLY A 221 -2.94 10.69 5.95
N ILE A 222 -3.77 9.66 5.73
CA ILE A 222 -3.45 8.28 6.11
C ILE A 222 -2.15 7.83 5.45
N ARG A 223 -1.27 7.18 6.21
CA ARG A 223 0.04 6.71 5.78
C ARG A 223 -0.03 5.83 4.53
N LYS A 224 0.90 6.04 3.59
CA LYS A 224 1.04 5.24 2.37
C LYS A 224 1.94 4.05 2.63
N GLY A 225 1.67 2.94 1.93
CA GLY A 225 2.57 1.81 1.87
C GLY A 225 3.81 2.11 1.03
N LEU A 226 4.71 1.14 0.99
CA LEU A 226 5.88 1.16 0.11
C LEU A 226 5.56 0.57 -1.27
N PRO A 227 6.35 0.91 -2.30
CA PRO A 227 6.38 0.15 -3.54
C PRO A 227 6.60 -1.34 -3.30
N GLU A 228 6.02 -2.17 -4.19
CA GLU A 228 6.05 -3.63 -4.03
C GLU A 228 7.43 -4.24 -4.32
N THR A 229 8.24 -3.60 -5.18
CA THR A 229 9.60 -4.04 -5.51
C THR A 229 10.65 -3.30 -4.70
N GLU A 230 11.73 -4.01 -4.35
CA GLU A 230 12.83 -3.49 -3.55
C GLU A 230 13.47 -2.24 -4.17
N ASP A 231 13.79 -2.29 -5.47
CA ASP A 231 14.42 -1.17 -6.17
C ASP A 231 13.56 0.11 -6.14
N GLN A 232 12.26 -0.02 -6.39
CA GLN A 232 11.35 1.12 -6.34
C GLN A 232 11.15 1.63 -4.92
N ALA A 233 11.16 0.74 -3.93
CA ALA A 233 11.07 1.12 -2.53
C ALA A 233 12.32 1.87 -2.06
N LEU A 234 13.52 1.49 -2.51
CA LEU A 234 14.76 2.23 -2.25
C LEU A 234 14.74 3.64 -2.85
N VAL A 235 14.26 3.77 -4.09
CA VAL A 235 14.09 5.11 -4.71
C VAL A 235 13.05 5.93 -3.93
N TYR A 236 11.95 5.31 -3.51
CA TYR A 236 10.93 5.97 -2.68
C TYR A 236 11.51 6.45 -1.35
N LEU A 237 12.29 5.63 -0.64
CA LEU A 237 12.99 6.02 0.59
C LEU A 237 13.93 7.21 0.39
N PHE A 238 14.69 7.20 -0.71
CA PHE A 238 15.60 8.29 -1.05
C PHE A 238 14.84 9.62 -1.23
N MET A 239 13.74 9.61 -1.99
CA MET A 239 12.91 10.79 -2.21
C MET A 239 12.19 11.24 -0.92
N ALA A 240 11.74 10.30 -0.10
CA ALA A 240 11.03 10.56 1.15
C ALA A 240 11.93 11.20 2.22
N SER A 241 13.23 10.90 2.22
CA SER A 241 14.19 11.40 3.23
C SER A 241 14.26 12.92 3.33
N SER A 242 13.95 13.64 2.24
CA SER A 242 13.95 15.11 2.20
C SER A 242 12.57 15.75 2.40
N SER A 243 11.50 14.96 2.39
CA SER A 243 10.11 15.45 2.37
C SER A 243 9.28 15.06 3.60
N LEU A 244 9.66 14.02 4.33
CA LEU A 244 8.96 13.56 5.52
C LEU A 244 9.54 14.14 6.80
N SER A 245 8.71 14.23 7.85
CA SER A 245 9.19 14.48 9.22
C SER A 245 10.12 13.35 9.68
N GLY A 246 10.99 13.62 10.66
CA GLY A 246 11.90 12.60 11.17
C GLY A 246 11.18 11.35 11.68
N GLU A 247 10.07 11.51 12.39
CA GLU A 247 9.28 10.38 12.91
C GLU A 247 8.57 9.58 11.81
N ASP A 248 8.05 10.25 10.79
CA ASP A 248 7.38 9.58 9.67
C ASP A 248 8.40 8.86 8.79
N TYR A 249 9.60 9.41 8.65
CA TYR A 249 10.70 8.74 7.96
C TYR A 249 11.19 7.50 8.72
N GLU A 250 11.28 7.56 10.05
CA GLU A 250 11.61 6.39 10.89
C GLU A 250 10.60 5.24 10.70
N LYS A 251 9.30 5.56 10.74
CA LYS A 251 8.24 4.58 10.48
C LYS A 251 8.34 3.97 9.06
N LEU A 252 8.72 4.79 8.09
CA LEU A 252 8.90 4.33 6.71
C LEU A 252 10.10 3.39 6.57
N LEU A 253 11.21 3.66 7.28
CA LEU A 253 12.38 2.77 7.36
C LEU A 253 12.04 1.44 8.04
N ASP A 254 11.23 1.48 9.10
CA ASP A 254 10.73 0.27 9.78
C ASP A 254 9.86 -0.59 8.85
N ASP A 255 9.00 0.06 8.07
CA ASP A 255 8.18 -0.65 7.07
C ASP A 255 9.04 -1.27 5.97
N PHE A 256 10.08 -0.56 5.51
CA PHE A 256 11.01 -1.07 4.51
C PHE A 256 11.75 -2.32 5.02
N ILE A 257 12.30 -2.26 6.21
CA ILE A 257 12.99 -3.39 6.83
C ILE A 257 12.05 -4.58 7.04
N ARG A 258 10.79 -4.32 7.40
CA ARG A 258 9.77 -5.37 7.54
C ARG A 258 9.43 -6.02 6.21
N GLN A 259 9.34 -5.24 5.14
CA GLN A 259 8.99 -5.74 3.80
C GLN A 259 10.19 -6.41 3.11
N PHE A 260 11.40 -5.91 3.33
CA PHE A 260 12.65 -6.38 2.73
C PHE A 260 13.74 -6.70 3.78
N PRO A 261 13.53 -7.68 4.65
CA PRO A 261 14.41 -7.92 5.81
C PRO A 261 15.82 -8.41 5.43
N ALA A 262 16.01 -8.87 4.20
CA ALA A 262 17.31 -9.29 3.67
C ALA A 262 18.10 -8.15 3.00
N ASN A 263 17.52 -6.95 2.88
CA ASN A 263 18.19 -5.81 2.28
C ASN A 263 19.02 -5.05 3.32
N ALA A 264 20.34 -4.96 3.11
CA ALA A 264 21.25 -4.27 4.04
C ALA A 264 21.04 -2.74 4.05
N ASP A 265 20.62 -2.13 2.93
CA ASP A 265 20.46 -0.69 2.75
C ASP A 265 19.41 -0.11 3.70
N GLY A 266 18.31 -0.87 3.96
CA GLY A 266 17.30 -0.49 4.93
C GLY A 266 17.87 -0.26 6.33
N TYR A 267 18.68 -1.20 6.80
CA TYR A 267 19.36 -1.09 8.10
C TYR A 267 20.40 0.03 8.10
N LEU A 268 21.19 0.18 7.02
CA LEU A 268 22.17 1.27 6.90
C LEU A 268 21.51 2.65 6.95
N ARG A 269 20.39 2.83 6.25
CA ARG A 269 19.63 4.10 6.27
C ARG A 269 19.08 4.39 7.66
N ARG A 270 18.54 3.38 8.36
CA ARG A 270 18.02 3.55 9.71
C ARG A 270 19.14 3.79 10.71
N ALA A 271 20.30 3.11 10.58
CA ALA A 271 21.48 3.40 11.38
C ALA A 271 21.96 4.85 11.23
N ASN A 272 22.04 5.35 10.00
CA ASN A 272 22.39 6.75 9.74
C ASN A 272 21.37 7.74 10.34
N TYR A 273 20.07 7.42 10.25
CA TYR A 273 19.00 8.21 10.87
C TYR A 273 19.16 8.24 12.40
N TYR A 274 19.38 7.10 13.04
CA TYR A 274 19.62 7.02 14.47
C TYR A 274 20.90 7.77 14.88
N ALA A 275 21.97 7.63 14.13
CA ALA A 275 23.20 8.36 14.39
C ALA A 275 23.04 9.89 14.31
N SER A 276 22.18 10.41 13.43
CA SER A 276 21.89 11.83 13.36
C SER A 276 21.23 12.39 14.63
N LYS A 277 20.54 11.54 15.40
CA LYS A 277 19.94 11.87 16.70
C LYS A 277 20.89 11.70 17.89
N GLY A 278 22.01 11.00 17.69
CA GLY A 278 22.92 10.61 18.78
C GLY A 278 23.69 11.76 19.40
N LYS A 279 23.69 12.97 18.80
CA LYS A 279 24.38 14.13 19.34
C LYS A 279 23.87 14.54 20.72
N ASP A 280 22.56 14.47 20.92
CA ASP A 280 21.93 14.89 22.17
C ASP A 280 21.70 13.72 23.14
N ASP A 281 21.64 12.49 22.62
CA ASP A 281 21.44 11.27 23.43
C ASP A 281 22.19 10.09 22.80
N GLN A 282 23.27 9.66 23.44
CA GLN A 282 24.13 8.58 22.95
C GLN A 282 23.45 7.20 22.86
N THR A 283 22.29 7.02 23.44
CA THR A 283 21.50 5.77 23.28
C THR A 283 21.07 5.53 21.83
N TRP A 284 20.99 6.58 21.04
CA TRP A 284 20.71 6.49 19.60
C TRP A 284 21.88 5.84 18.83
N TYR A 285 23.12 6.04 19.27
CA TYR A 285 24.26 5.34 18.67
C TYR A 285 24.24 3.84 18.94
N ASP A 286 23.72 3.39 20.10
CA ASP A 286 23.52 1.95 20.36
C ASP A 286 22.54 1.33 19.37
N LYS A 287 21.44 2.04 19.03
CA LYS A 287 20.50 1.62 17.98
C LYS A 287 21.16 1.58 16.60
N ALA A 288 21.96 2.58 16.27
CA ALA A 288 22.70 2.62 15.00
C ALA A 288 23.67 1.43 14.88
N VAL A 289 24.41 1.10 15.95
CA VAL A 289 25.31 -0.05 15.99
C VAL A 289 24.56 -1.36 15.83
N ALA A 290 23.38 -1.49 16.45
CA ALA A 290 22.55 -2.69 16.29
C ALA A 290 22.12 -2.88 14.81
N ASP A 291 21.75 -1.81 14.12
CA ASP A 291 21.40 -1.86 12.71
C ASP A 291 22.62 -2.15 11.81
N PHE A 292 23.80 -1.59 12.08
CA PHE A 292 25.02 -1.94 11.36
C PHE A 292 25.35 -3.43 11.49
N ASN A 293 25.23 -3.98 12.70
CA ASN A 293 25.44 -5.40 12.94
C ASN A 293 24.44 -6.25 12.16
N GLN A 294 23.20 -5.79 12.04
CA GLN A 294 22.19 -6.49 11.25
C GLN A 294 22.48 -6.37 9.75
N ALA A 295 22.88 -5.19 9.26
CA ALA A 295 23.30 -5.01 7.86
C ALA A 295 24.47 -5.96 7.51
N LEU A 296 25.48 -6.10 8.37
CA LEU A 296 26.59 -7.04 8.18
C LEU A 296 26.17 -8.51 8.14
N LYS A 297 25.07 -8.87 8.82
CA LYS A 297 24.54 -10.25 8.78
C LYS A 297 23.81 -10.57 7.48
N VAL A 298 23.05 -9.61 6.95
CA VAL A 298 22.18 -9.83 5.78
C VAL A 298 22.86 -9.50 4.45
N ALA A 299 23.89 -8.64 4.44
CA ALA A 299 24.59 -8.25 3.23
C ALA A 299 25.27 -9.45 2.56
N GLN A 300 25.00 -9.65 1.28
CA GLN A 300 25.71 -10.65 0.46
C GLN A 300 27.17 -10.26 0.25
N LYS A 301 27.46 -9.00 -0.05
CA LYS A 301 28.78 -8.40 -0.14
C LYS A 301 28.87 -7.30 0.93
N LYS A 302 29.90 -7.30 1.73
CA LYS A 302 30.00 -6.49 2.96
C LYS A 302 30.81 -5.21 2.79
N ASP A 303 31.40 -5.00 1.63
CA ASP A 303 32.24 -3.83 1.32
C ASP A 303 31.50 -2.51 1.56
N ASP A 304 30.32 -2.35 0.97
CA ASP A 304 29.52 -1.14 1.13
C ASP A 304 29.06 -0.92 2.59
N VAL A 305 28.76 -2.00 3.33
CA VAL A 305 28.39 -1.90 4.74
C VAL A 305 29.58 -1.39 5.56
N TYR A 306 30.78 -1.97 5.39
CA TYR A 306 31.99 -1.50 6.07
C TYR A 306 32.35 -0.06 5.72
N TYR A 307 32.22 0.31 4.43
CA TYR A 307 32.39 1.69 4.00
C TYR A 307 31.45 2.65 4.71
N ASN A 308 30.14 2.34 4.77
CA ASN A 308 29.15 3.19 5.43
C ASN A 308 29.40 3.32 6.93
N ILE A 309 29.83 2.24 7.61
CA ILE A 309 30.22 2.27 9.02
C ILE A 309 31.43 3.21 9.20
N GLY A 310 32.47 3.02 8.41
CA GLY A 310 33.69 3.86 8.48
C GLY A 310 33.39 5.32 8.19
N LYS A 311 32.61 5.60 7.16
CA LYS A 311 32.16 6.95 6.78
C LYS A 311 31.40 7.65 7.91
N LEU A 312 30.50 6.94 8.58
CA LEU A 312 29.75 7.49 9.71
C LEU A 312 30.65 7.81 10.90
N MET A 313 31.57 6.88 11.26
CA MET A 313 32.52 7.11 12.33
C MET A 313 33.46 8.29 12.03
N TYR A 314 33.90 8.41 10.78
CA TYR A 314 34.68 9.55 10.31
C TYR A 314 33.90 10.89 10.46
N ALA A 315 32.65 10.94 9.95
CA ALA A 315 31.80 12.11 10.08
C ALA A 315 31.52 12.48 11.55
N TYR A 316 31.34 11.47 12.41
CA TYR A 316 31.20 11.65 13.86
C TYR A 316 32.43 12.34 14.46
N GLN A 317 33.65 11.86 14.14
CA GLN A 317 34.89 12.47 14.64
C GLN A 317 35.13 13.90 14.11
N LEU A 318 34.75 14.16 12.85
CA LEU A 318 34.80 15.53 12.29
C LEU A 318 33.91 16.52 13.02
N SER A 319 32.83 16.05 13.65
CA SER A 319 31.95 16.90 14.47
C SER A 319 32.57 17.32 15.82
N LYS A 320 33.78 16.81 16.12
CA LYS A 320 34.54 17.11 17.35
C LYS A 320 33.70 16.88 18.62
N PRO A 321 33.18 15.67 18.85
CA PRO A 321 32.38 15.39 20.02
C PRO A 321 33.17 15.63 21.31
N GLU A 322 32.54 16.19 22.35
CA GLU A 322 33.20 16.42 23.65
C GLU A 322 33.69 15.10 24.28
N LYS A 323 32.94 14.02 24.05
CA LYS A 323 33.28 12.67 24.50
C LYS A 323 33.05 11.69 23.35
N THR A 324 34.10 10.94 23.02
CA THR A 324 34.02 9.88 22.01
C THR A 324 33.07 8.79 22.47
N TYR A 325 32.13 8.40 21.59
CA TYR A 325 31.25 7.26 21.82
C TYR A 325 32.01 5.96 21.59
N LYS A 326 32.19 5.19 22.67
CA LYS A 326 32.91 3.88 22.65
C LYS A 326 34.21 3.96 21.84
N ASP A 327 34.34 3.12 20.82
CA ASP A 327 35.48 2.99 19.92
C ASP A 327 35.32 3.76 18.58
N TRP A 328 34.40 4.71 18.51
CA TRP A 328 34.20 5.51 17.30
C TRP A 328 35.32 6.54 17.13
N THR A 329 36.50 6.07 16.73
CA THR A 329 37.71 6.85 16.50
C THR A 329 38.04 6.87 15.00
N TYR A 330 38.98 7.74 14.61
CA TYR A 330 39.55 7.71 13.25
C TYR A 330 40.19 6.34 12.93
N ASP A 331 40.87 5.70 13.90
CA ASP A 331 41.48 4.38 13.70
C ASP A 331 40.44 3.31 13.39
N THR A 332 39.32 3.32 14.12
CA THR A 332 38.24 2.36 13.87
C THR A 332 37.51 2.67 12.55
N ALA A 333 37.33 3.95 12.20
CA ALA A 333 36.82 4.35 10.90
C ALA A 333 37.72 3.84 9.76
N LEU A 334 39.05 4.07 9.87
CA LEU A 334 40.04 3.61 8.91
C LEU A 334 40.06 2.09 8.77
N LYS A 335 39.95 1.36 9.88
CA LYS A 335 39.87 -0.11 9.89
C LYS A 335 38.66 -0.60 9.07
N ASN A 336 37.51 0.00 9.25
CA ASN A 336 36.29 -0.36 8.49
C ASN A 336 36.45 -0.05 6.99
N VAL A 337 36.95 1.14 6.64
CA VAL A 337 37.19 1.51 5.24
C VAL A 337 38.19 0.56 4.57
N ARG A 338 39.27 0.16 5.27
CA ARG A 338 40.23 -0.83 4.76
C ARG A 338 39.62 -2.22 4.59
N GLN A 339 38.66 -2.62 5.43
CA GLN A 339 37.89 -3.83 5.20
C GLN A 339 37.04 -3.77 3.92
N ALA A 340 36.44 -2.60 3.62
CA ALA A 340 35.74 -2.39 2.38
C ALA A 340 36.68 -2.52 1.18
N ILE A 341 37.83 -1.85 1.21
CA ILE A 341 38.86 -1.88 0.15
C ILE A 341 39.40 -3.31 -0.06
N ALA A 342 39.56 -4.10 1.01
CA ALA A 342 40.03 -5.47 0.90
C ALA A 342 39.04 -6.40 0.19
N ILE A 343 37.75 -6.09 0.25
CA ILE A 343 36.70 -6.86 -0.43
C ILE A 343 36.54 -6.39 -1.88
N ASP A 344 36.48 -5.05 -2.07
CA ASP A 344 36.39 -4.41 -3.38
C ASP A 344 37.12 -3.05 -3.36
N PRO A 345 38.23 -2.89 -4.10
CA PRO A 345 39.04 -1.67 -4.05
C PRO A 345 38.45 -0.52 -4.90
N LEU A 346 37.20 -0.13 -4.61
CA LEU A 346 36.52 0.97 -5.30
C LEU A 346 37.23 2.32 -5.04
N PRO A 347 37.34 3.21 -6.05
CA PRO A 347 37.95 4.52 -5.90
C PRO A 347 37.39 5.33 -4.75
N ILE A 348 36.07 5.29 -4.51
CA ILE A 348 35.39 6.01 -3.42
C ILE A 348 35.85 5.53 -2.04
N TYR A 349 36.15 4.25 -1.87
CA TYR A 349 36.65 3.70 -0.60
C TYR A 349 38.09 4.12 -0.36
N ILE A 350 38.93 4.10 -1.41
CA ILE A 350 40.32 4.53 -1.34
C ILE A 350 40.41 6.04 -1.08
N GLN A 351 39.52 6.84 -1.68
CA GLN A 351 39.43 8.27 -1.36
C GLN A 351 39.08 8.48 0.11
N MET A 352 38.12 7.75 0.67
CA MET A 352 37.75 7.84 2.09
C MET A 352 38.93 7.43 3.01
N GLU A 353 39.75 6.44 2.63
CA GLU A 353 41.00 6.12 3.34
C GLU A 353 41.90 7.34 3.39
N GLY A 354 42.13 8.04 2.26
CA GLY A 354 42.89 9.26 2.20
C GLY A 354 42.34 10.38 3.06
N ASP A 355 41.02 10.59 3.05
CA ASP A 355 40.34 11.61 3.86
C ASP A 355 40.53 11.38 5.37
N ILE A 356 40.45 10.11 5.82
CA ILE A 356 40.66 9.76 7.22
C ILE A 356 42.13 9.95 7.61
N LEU A 357 43.07 9.48 6.79
CA LEU A 357 44.51 9.67 7.03
C LEU A 357 44.89 11.15 7.09
N PHE A 358 44.35 11.98 6.20
CA PHE A 358 44.52 13.42 6.25
C PHE A 358 44.02 14.03 7.56
N ALA A 359 42.82 13.61 8.04
CA ALA A 359 42.29 14.06 9.33
C ALA A 359 43.16 13.61 10.53
N GLN A 360 43.85 12.48 10.41
CA GLN A 360 44.83 12.01 11.39
C GLN A 360 46.23 12.71 11.27
N GLN A 361 46.42 13.60 10.30
CA GLN A 361 47.66 14.27 9.96
C GLN A 361 48.73 13.32 9.35
N ASP A 362 48.38 12.13 8.93
CA ASP A 362 49.23 11.29 8.10
C ASP A 362 49.15 11.72 6.63
N TYR A 363 49.83 12.80 6.34
CA TYR A 363 49.80 13.43 5.00
C TYR A 363 50.48 12.54 3.94
N ALA A 364 51.48 11.76 4.30
CA ALA A 364 52.13 10.82 3.40
C ALA A 364 51.21 9.67 3.00
N GLY A 365 50.51 9.07 3.96
CA GLY A 365 49.53 8.05 3.70
C GLY A 365 48.34 8.58 2.89
N ALA A 366 47.84 9.77 3.22
CA ALA A 366 46.77 10.42 2.48
C ALA A 366 47.14 10.66 1.01
N LEU A 367 48.35 11.19 0.76
CA LEU A 367 48.83 11.42 -0.61
C LEU A 367 48.89 10.12 -1.41
N ALA A 368 49.44 9.06 -0.82
CA ALA A 368 49.53 7.76 -1.47
C ALA A 368 48.13 7.16 -1.80
N ALA A 369 47.11 7.37 -0.95
CA ALA A 369 45.74 6.96 -1.22
C ALA A 369 45.13 7.76 -2.38
N TYR A 370 45.28 9.09 -2.40
CA TYR A 370 44.75 9.95 -3.46
C TYR A 370 45.40 9.66 -4.83
N GLU A 371 46.74 9.39 -4.85
CA GLU A 371 47.44 8.97 -6.08
C GLU A 371 46.90 7.67 -6.66
N LYS A 372 46.53 6.70 -5.81
CA LYS A 372 45.86 5.46 -6.27
C LYS A 372 44.50 5.76 -6.92
N VAL A 373 43.72 6.69 -6.38
CA VAL A 373 42.43 7.10 -6.98
C VAL A 373 42.64 7.72 -8.34
N ASN A 374 43.63 8.63 -8.47
CA ASN A 374 43.93 9.31 -9.72
C ASN A 374 44.38 8.32 -10.81
N THR A 375 45.19 7.35 -10.47
CA THR A 375 45.63 6.31 -11.44
C THR A 375 44.51 5.37 -11.88
N SER A 376 43.55 5.06 -11.00
CA SER A 376 42.39 4.23 -11.33
C SER A 376 41.33 4.94 -12.19
N ASN A 377 41.28 6.29 -12.16
CA ASN A 377 40.34 7.07 -12.99
C ASN A 377 40.86 7.39 -14.40
N ILE A 378 42.10 7.05 -14.70
CA ILE A 378 42.75 7.32 -16.01
C ILE A 378 42.76 6.04 -16.89
N ALA A 379 42.44 4.89 -16.34
CA ALA A 379 42.33 3.60 -17.03
C ALA A 379 40.89 3.29 -17.40
#